data_4952c6ddcdc8115915838c5558afe652
#
_entry.id   4952c6ddcdc8115915838c5558afe652
#
_cell.length_a   1.000
_cell.length_b   1.000
_cell.length_c   1.000
_cell.angle_alpha   90.00
_cell.angle_beta   90.00
_cell.angle_gamma   90.00
#
_symmetry.space_group_name_H-M   'P 1'
#
loop_
_entity.id
_entity.type
_entity.pdbx_description
1 polymer ?
#
loop_
_entity_poly.entity_id
_entity_poly.type
_entity_poly.pdbx_seq_one_letter_code
_entity_poly.pdbx_strand_id
1 'polypeptide(L)'
;MPNIKNDYLLVINTYTSDAPWSNAIIEPVQKWVSTERNVAVFVEHLNMLMIDNAAEFGELENSLFGKYAHKAPKGVLLLGNSTLLLKDKLRDYWGDIPIILCAEENYFGPDTAYINKSPIPKEERVPISALADDYNLTSLQTKMFPRNNVDLLRQVFPGLTEILLIGDGRY
;
A
#
# COMPACT_ATOMS: atom_id res chain seq x y z
N MET A 1 7.19 -8.76 21.78
CA MET A 1 6.73 -7.40 21.40
C MET A 1 7.96 -6.53 21.25
N PRO A 2 8.12 -5.72 20.21
CA PRO A 2 9.23 -4.80 20.10
C PRO A 2 9.17 -3.78 21.24
N ASN A 3 10.30 -3.55 21.90
CA ASN A 3 10.40 -2.54 22.96
C ASN A 3 10.57 -1.15 22.29
N ILE A 4 9.44 -0.55 21.88
CA ILE A 4 9.43 0.70 21.12
C ILE A 4 9.62 1.87 22.08
N LYS A 5 10.87 2.16 22.48
CA LYS A 5 11.21 3.32 23.32
C LYS A 5 11.32 4.61 22.51
N ASN A 6 11.78 4.52 21.27
CA ASN A 6 12.05 5.68 20.40
C ASN A 6 10.87 5.94 19.44
N ASP A 7 10.87 7.11 18.83
CA ASP A 7 9.95 7.44 17.75
C ASP A 7 10.20 6.54 16.54
N TYR A 8 9.14 6.18 15.83
CA TYR A 8 9.24 5.28 14.69
C TYR A 8 8.27 5.64 13.57
N LEU A 9 8.63 5.23 12.36
CA LEU A 9 7.79 5.18 11.18
C LEU A 9 7.32 3.73 10.99
N LEU A 10 6.05 3.54 10.68
CA LEU A 10 5.49 2.23 10.34
C LEU A 10 5.23 2.14 8.85
N VAL A 11 5.83 1.16 8.20
CA VAL A 11 5.55 0.81 6.80
C VAL A 11 4.63 -0.41 6.80
N ILE A 12 3.48 -0.29 6.14
CA ILE A 12 2.53 -1.38 5.97
C ILE A 12 2.47 -1.73 4.49
N ASN A 13 2.94 -2.92 4.15
CA ASN A 13 3.07 -3.40 2.80
C ASN A 13 2.03 -4.47 2.47
N THR A 14 1.26 -4.27 1.41
CA THR A 14 0.29 -5.24 0.89
C THR A 14 0.92 -6.59 0.52
N TYR A 15 2.16 -6.55 0.03
CA TYR A 15 2.85 -7.68 -0.58
C TYR A 15 3.69 -8.47 0.42
N THR A 16 4.32 -9.52 -0.09
CA THR A 16 5.35 -10.29 0.59
C THR A 16 6.65 -9.50 0.72
N SER A 17 7.55 -9.96 1.57
CA SER A 17 8.86 -9.31 1.82
C SER A 17 9.82 -9.36 0.63
N ASP A 18 9.57 -10.20 -0.34
CA ASP A 18 10.38 -10.39 -1.56
C ASP A 18 9.83 -9.65 -2.80
N ALA A 19 8.74 -8.87 -2.64
CA ALA A 19 8.14 -8.14 -3.74
C ALA A 19 9.06 -6.98 -4.22
N PRO A 20 9.55 -7.00 -5.48
CA PRO A 20 10.55 -6.04 -5.95
C PRO A 20 10.06 -4.59 -5.92
N TRP A 21 8.77 -4.36 -6.25
CA TRP A 21 8.17 -3.03 -6.26
C TRP A 21 8.21 -2.38 -4.88
N SER A 22 7.72 -3.07 -3.86
CA SER A 22 7.71 -2.53 -2.50
C SER A 22 9.11 -2.40 -1.92
N ASN A 23 10.02 -3.33 -2.20
CA ASN A 23 11.40 -3.25 -1.73
C ASN A 23 12.14 -2.04 -2.31
N ALA A 24 11.89 -1.69 -3.58
CA ALA A 24 12.44 -0.49 -4.20
C ALA A 24 12.02 0.81 -3.48
N ILE A 25 10.92 0.79 -2.70
CA ILE A 25 10.47 1.91 -1.87
C ILE A 25 10.96 1.76 -0.43
N ILE A 26 10.85 0.57 0.14
CA ILE A 26 11.17 0.30 1.55
C ILE A 26 12.64 0.53 1.85
N GLU A 27 13.54 -0.02 1.05
CA GLU A 27 14.99 0.07 1.29
C GLU A 27 15.51 1.52 1.33
N PRO A 28 15.21 2.40 0.36
CA PRO A 28 15.61 3.80 0.42
C PRO A 28 15.01 4.54 1.62
N VAL A 29 13.73 4.28 1.97
CA VAL A 29 13.06 4.90 3.11
C VAL A 29 13.75 4.48 4.42
N GLN A 30 13.99 3.19 4.62
CA GLN A 30 14.69 2.69 5.81
C GLN A 30 16.08 3.31 5.94
N LYS A 31 16.86 3.33 4.85
CA LYS A 31 18.19 3.90 4.82
C LYS A 31 18.17 5.38 5.15
N TRP A 32 17.32 6.16 4.50
CA TRP A 32 17.25 7.61 4.70
C TRP A 32 16.77 7.97 6.12
N VAL A 33 15.67 7.37 6.59
CA VAL A 33 15.09 7.69 7.90
C VAL A 33 16.04 7.32 9.03
N SER A 34 16.67 6.14 8.97
CA SER A 34 17.60 5.70 10.01
C SER A 34 18.88 6.54 10.07
N THR A 35 19.39 6.97 8.91
CA THR A 35 20.63 7.73 8.83
C THR A 35 20.45 9.21 9.15
N GLU A 36 19.41 9.83 8.58
CA GLU A 36 19.22 11.28 8.63
C GLU A 36 18.39 11.75 9.83
N ARG A 37 17.52 10.89 10.35
CA ARG A 37 16.52 11.26 11.36
C ARG A 37 16.64 10.53 12.70
N ASN A 38 17.48 9.51 12.76
CA ASN A 38 17.61 8.63 13.95
C ASN A 38 16.25 8.10 14.46
N VAL A 39 15.34 7.80 13.53
CA VAL A 39 14.01 7.26 13.77
C VAL A 39 13.99 5.80 13.31
N ALA A 40 13.43 4.91 14.10
CA ALA A 40 13.28 3.52 13.72
C ALA A 40 12.25 3.37 12.60
N VAL A 41 12.44 2.41 11.71
CA VAL A 41 11.46 2.03 10.68
C VAL A 41 11.07 0.58 10.91
N PHE A 42 9.80 0.34 11.19
CA PHE A 42 9.23 -1.00 11.24
C PHE A 42 8.46 -1.28 9.97
N VAL A 43 8.58 -2.49 9.46
CA VAL A 43 7.91 -2.93 8.23
C VAL A 43 7.04 -4.13 8.53
N GLU A 44 5.77 -4.03 8.18
CA GLU A 44 4.81 -5.13 8.26
C GLU A 44 4.39 -5.54 6.85
N HIS A 45 4.54 -6.82 6.55
CA HIS A 45 4.14 -7.42 5.29
C HIS A 45 2.83 -8.18 5.49
N LEU A 46 1.73 -7.66 4.95
CA LEU A 46 0.40 -8.21 5.18
C LEU A 46 0.13 -9.46 4.34
N ASN A 47 0.83 -9.59 3.21
CA ASN A 47 0.59 -10.67 2.25
C ASN A 47 -0.89 -10.85 1.90
N MET A 48 -1.55 -9.76 1.50
CA MET A 48 -2.99 -9.71 1.25
C MET A 48 -3.49 -10.75 0.25
N LEU A 49 -2.60 -11.28 -0.61
CA LEU A 49 -2.95 -12.36 -1.55
C LEU A 49 -3.34 -13.66 -0.85
N MET A 50 -2.92 -13.86 0.40
CA MET A 50 -3.21 -15.06 1.19
C MET A 50 -4.44 -14.89 2.09
N ILE A 51 -5.03 -13.71 2.14
CA ILE A 51 -6.24 -13.42 2.91
C ILE A 51 -7.45 -13.70 2.04
N ASP A 52 -8.26 -14.68 2.40
CA ASP A 52 -9.36 -15.15 1.55
C ASP A 52 -10.76 -14.76 2.07
N ASN A 53 -10.85 -14.25 3.29
CA ASN A 53 -12.13 -13.85 3.88
C ASN A 53 -11.97 -12.76 4.95
N ALA A 54 -13.10 -12.15 5.34
CA ALA A 54 -13.14 -11.07 6.32
C ALA A 54 -12.68 -11.48 7.73
N ALA A 55 -12.84 -12.75 8.12
CA ALA A 55 -12.40 -13.21 9.43
C ALA A 55 -10.87 -13.25 9.52
N GLU A 56 -10.20 -13.79 8.51
CA GLU A 56 -8.73 -13.78 8.40
C GLU A 56 -8.19 -12.35 8.36
N PHE A 57 -8.85 -11.46 7.61
CA PHE A 57 -8.47 -10.05 7.61
C PHE A 57 -8.61 -9.43 9.00
N GLY A 58 -9.69 -9.70 9.71
CA GLY A 58 -9.89 -9.23 11.09
C GLY A 58 -8.84 -9.73 12.08
N GLU A 59 -8.40 -10.98 11.94
CA GLU A 59 -7.30 -11.54 12.75
C GLU A 59 -5.95 -10.84 12.45
N LEU A 60 -5.64 -10.66 11.16
CA LEU A 60 -4.46 -9.91 10.72
C LEU A 60 -4.46 -8.49 11.29
N GLU A 61 -5.58 -7.80 11.15
CA GLU A 61 -5.78 -6.44 11.65
C GLU A 61 -5.58 -6.36 13.16
N ASN A 62 -6.22 -7.24 13.94
CA ASN A 62 -6.07 -7.29 15.38
C ASN A 62 -4.63 -7.61 15.81
N SER A 63 -3.96 -8.51 15.12
CA SER A 63 -2.54 -8.82 15.34
C SER A 63 -1.64 -7.62 15.09
N LEU A 64 -1.84 -6.91 13.97
CA LEU A 64 -1.09 -5.73 13.61
C LEU A 64 -1.24 -4.62 14.66
N PHE A 65 -2.47 -4.23 14.97
CA PHE A 65 -2.72 -3.15 15.94
C PHE A 65 -2.35 -3.54 17.38
N GLY A 66 -2.56 -4.79 17.76
CA GLY A 66 -2.11 -5.31 19.06
C GLY A 66 -0.59 -5.21 19.26
N LYS A 67 0.19 -5.40 18.19
CA LYS A 67 1.66 -5.28 18.22
C LYS A 67 2.14 -3.86 18.52
N TYR A 68 1.39 -2.86 18.07
CA TYR A 68 1.75 -1.43 18.18
C TYR A 68 0.84 -0.64 19.15
N ALA A 69 0.01 -1.31 19.95
CA ALA A 69 -0.98 -0.68 20.83
C ALA A 69 -0.40 0.30 21.86
N HIS A 70 0.87 0.12 22.26
CA HIS A 70 1.47 0.89 23.34
C HIS A 70 2.04 2.24 22.93
N LYS A 71 2.28 2.48 21.63
CA LYS A 71 2.83 3.73 21.14
C LYS A 71 2.46 3.93 19.68
N ALA A 72 1.83 5.06 19.38
CA ALA A 72 1.55 5.46 18.01
C ALA A 72 2.83 5.73 17.20
N PRO A 73 2.88 5.38 15.91
CA PRO A 73 3.95 5.80 15.02
C PRO A 73 3.92 7.32 14.80
N LYS A 74 5.03 7.91 14.38
CA LYS A 74 5.07 9.32 13.94
C LYS A 74 4.42 9.53 12.58
N GLY A 75 4.27 8.49 11.82
CA GLY A 75 3.59 8.44 10.53
C GLY A 75 3.54 7.02 10.00
N VAL A 76 2.67 6.81 9.03
CA VAL A 76 2.47 5.52 8.38
C VAL A 76 2.71 5.65 6.88
N LEU A 77 3.51 4.74 6.33
CA LEU A 77 3.67 4.57 4.89
C LEU A 77 2.90 3.32 4.48
N LEU A 78 1.88 3.50 3.67
CA LEU A 78 1.06 2.43 3.10
C LEU A 78 1.54 2.11 1.68
N LEU A 79 1.79 0.84 1.38
CA LEU A 79 2.21 0.36 0.07
C LEU A 79 1.14 -0.55 -0.52
N GLY A 80 0.49 -0.08 -1.59
CA GLY A 80 -0.61 -0.75 -2.29
C GLY A 80 -2.00 -0.37 -1.77
N ASN A 81 -2.98 -0.33 -2.68
CA ASN A 81 -4.33 0.17 -2.39
C ASN A 81 -5.08 -0.64 -1.32
N SER A 82 -4.85 -1.95 -1.23
CA SER A 82 -5.52 -2.80 -0.23
C SER A 82 -5.13 -2.46 1.22
N THR A 83 -4.03 -1.74 1.46
CA THR A 83 -3.72 -1.23 2.79
C THR A 83 -4.70 -0.18 3.29
N LEU A 84 -5.48 0.44 2.40
CA LEU A 84 -6.57 1.35 2.77
C LEU A 84 -7.72 0.68 3.54
N LEU A 85 -7.82 -0.65 3.52
CA LEU A 85 -8.72 -1.40 4.40
C LEU A 85 -8.48 -1.08 5.88
N LEU A 86 -7.26 -0.67 6.23
CA LEU A 86 -6.86 -0.34 7.61
C LEU A 86 -7.18 1.12 8.01
N LYS A 87 -7.65 1.97 7.09
CA LYS A 87 -7.77 3.43 7.29
C LYS A 87 -8.55 3.82 8.54
N ASP A 88 -9.70 3.19 8.78
CA ASP A 88 -10.56 3.50 9.93
C ASP A 88 -9.88 3.09 11.23
N LYS A 89 -9.27 1.92 11.28
CA LYS A 89 -8.51 1.48 12.45
C LYS A 89 -7.25 2.30 12.71
N LEU A 90 -6.56 2.75 11.66
CA LEU A 90 -5.42 3.67 11.80
C LEU A 90 -5.86 4.94 12.56
N ARG A 91 -6.98 5.54 12.13
CA ARG A 91 -7.57 6.71 12.78
C ARG A 91 -8.05 6.42 14.20
N ASP A 92 -8.74 5.31 14.41
CA ASP A 92 -9.32 4.96 15.70
C ASP A 92 -8.24 4.68 16.76
N TYR A 93 -7.13 4.02 16.38
CA TYR A 93 -6.05 3.68 17.31
C TYR A 93 -5.06 4.81 17.54
N TRP A 94 -4.74 5.60 16.49
CA TRP A 94 -3.63 6.56 16.54
C TRP A 94 -4.04 8.00 16.23
N GLY A 95 -5.32 8.24 15.96
CA GLY A 95 -5.82 9.58 15.67
C GLY A 95 -5.36 10.12 14.32
N ASP A 96 -5.11 11.41 14.26
CA ASP A 96 -4.76 12.14 13.04
C ASP A 96 -3.25 12.09 12.73
N ILE A 97 -2.69 10.88 12.65
CA ILE A 97 -1.29 10.72 12.24
C ILE A 97 -1.12 10.92 10.73
N PRO A 98 0.05 11.43 10.26
CA PRO A 98 0.31 11.53 8.83
C PRO A 98 0.37 10.16 8.16
N ILE A 99 -0.36 9.99 7.06
CA ILE A 99 -0.38 8.78 6.25
C ILE A 99 0.11 9.14 4.83
N ILE A 100 1.08 8.40 4.34
CA ILE A 100 1.52 8.45 2.94
C ILE A 100 1.13 7.13 2.30
N LEU A 101 0.38 7.19 1.21
CA LEU A 101 0.01 6.03 0.41
C LEU A 101 0.77 6.04 -0.91
N CYS A 102 1.56 5.00 -1.17
CA CYS A 102 2.04 4.69 -2.50
C CYS A 102 0.99 3.81 -3.19
N ALA A 103 0.16 4.45 -4.01
CA ALA A 103 -0.99 3.83 -4.65
C ALA A 103 -0.65 3.23 -6.02
N GLU A 104 -1.24 2.10 -6.31
CA GLU A 104 -1.22 1.46 -7.63
C GLU A 104 -2.26 2.10 -8.55
N GLU A 105 -3.45 2.36 -7.99
CA GLU A 105 -4.59 2.96 -8.67
C GLU A 105 -5.01 4.25 -7.97
N ASN A 106 -5.67 5.16 -8.71
CA ASN A 106 -6.13 6.43 -8.17
C ASN A 106 -7.53 6.36 -7.51
N TYR A 107 -8.03 5.17 -7.31
CA TYR A 107 -9.32 4.91 -6.69
C TYR A 107 -9.23 3.81 -5.64
N PHE A 108 -10.20 3.80 -4.77
CA PHE A 108 -10.47 2.77 -3.79
C PHE A 108 -11.90 2.27 -4.01
N GLY A 109 -12.18 1.04 -3.64
CA GLY A 109 -13.50 0.42 -3.77
C GLY A 109 -13.99 -0.20 -2.48
N PRO A 110 -15.08 -1.01 -2.55
CA PRO A 110 -15.57 -1.72 -1.39
C PRO A 110 -14.53 -2.67 -0.79
N ASP A 111 -14.48 -2.76 0.52
CA ASP A 111 -13.55 -3.62 1.24
C ASP A 111 -13.63 -5.08 0.77
N THR A 112 -14.85 -5.53 0.47
CA THR A 112 -15.11 -6.88 -0.03
C THR A 112 -14.41 -7.19 -1.36
N ALA A 113 -14.19 -6.20 -2.21
CA ALA A 113 -13.49 -6.39 -3.48
C ALA A 113 -12.01 -6.75 -3.25
N TYR A 114 -11.36 -6.10 -2.29
CA TYR A 114 -9.96 -6.40 -1.95
C TYR A 114 -9.81 -7.76 -1.26
N ILE A 115 -10.71 -8.08 -0.32
CA ILE A 115 -10.71 -9.35 0.41
C ILE A 115 -11.01 -10.51 -0.55
N ASN A 116 -12.02 -10.37 -1.40
CA ASN A 116 -12.41 -11.40 -2.36
C ASN A 116 -11.60 -11.40 -3.64
N LYS A 117 -10.65 -10.46 -3.79
CA LYS A 117 -9.80 -10.31 -4.99
C LYS A 117 -10.62 -10.18 -6.27
N SER A 118 -11.73 -9.43 -6.19
CA SER A 118 -12.66 -9.23 -7.29
C SER A 118 -12.46 -7.86 -7.96
N PRO A 119 -12.77 -7.74 -9.26
CA PRO A 119 -12.73 -6.44 -9.93
C PRO A 119 -13.67 -5.43 -9.27
N ILE A 120 -13.22 -4.17 -9.17
CA ILE A 120 -14.03 -3.08 -8.64
C ILE A 120 -14.82 -2.46 -9.79
N PRO A 121 -16.18 -2.52 -9.77
CA PRO A 121 -17.02 -1.87 -10.74
C PRO A 121 -16.75 -0.35 -10.79
N LYS A 122 -16.86 0.25 -11.97
CA LYS A 122 -16.54 1.68 -12.14
C LYS A 122 -17.39 2.59 -11.26
N GLU A 123 -18.64 2.23 -11.06
CA GLU A 123 -19.64 2.92 -10.23
C GLU A 123 -19.34 2.87 -8.72
N GLU A 124 -18.53 1.90 -8.29
CA GLU A 124 -18.13 1.72 -6.89
C GLU A 124 -16.74 2.31 -6.58
N ARG A 125 -16.08 2.88 -7.59
CA ARG A 125 -14.75 3.47 -7.44
C ARG A 125 -14.83 4.84 -6.79
N VAL A 126 -14.20 4.98 -5.65
CA VAL A 126 -14.04 6.26 -4.94
C VAL A 126 -12.63 6.79 -5.21
N PRO A 127 -12.47 8.02 -5.70
CA PRO A 127 -11.14 8.61 -5.86
C PRO A 127 -10.39 8.66 -4.52
N ILE A 128 -9.11 8.28 -4.49
CA ILE A 128 -8.30 8.36 -3.27
C ILE A 128 -8.21 9.79 -2.74
N SER A 129 -8.24 10.78 -3.62
CA SER A 129 -8.27 12.19 -3.22
C SER A 129 -9.48 12.56 -2.34
N ALA A 130 -10.59 11.83 -2.47
CA ALA A 130 -11.75 12.06 -1.59
C ALA A 130 -11.55 11.57 -0.15
N LEU A 131 -10.54 10.74 0.08
CA LEU A 131 -10.19 10.23 1.42
C LEU A 131 -9.14 11.12 2.11
N ALA A 132 -8.47 12.01 1.36
CA ALA A 132 -7.29 12.73 1.84
C ALA A 132 -7.56 13.55 3.10
N ASP A 133 -8.66 14.32 3.09
CA ASP A 133 -8.99 15.24 4.19
C ASP A 133 -9.46 14.50 5.45
N ASP A 134 -10.15 13.37 5.27
CA ASP A 134 -10.71 12.59 6.38
C ASP A 134 -9.65 11.79 7.14
N TYR A 135 -8.51 11.48 6.51
CA TYR A 135 -7.51 10.55 7.05
C TYR A 135 -6.10 11.13 7.12
N ASN A 136 -5.90 12.45 6.99
CA ASN A 136 -4.57 13.08 6.92
C ASN A 136 -3.64 12.33 5.95
N LEU A 137 -4.18 12.01 4.77
CA LEU A 137 -3.59 11.10 3.80
C LEU A 137 -3.04 11.87 2.59
N THR A 138 -1.78 11.63 2.28
CA THR A 138 -1.16 12.06 1.02
C THR A 138 -0.93 10.84 0.14
N SER A 139 -1.47 10.83 -1.08
CA SER A 139 -1.24 9.75 -2.02
C SER A 139 -0.18 10.09 -3.05
N LEU A 140 0.73 9.15 -3.25
CA LEU A 140 1.71 9.14 -4.33
C LEU A 140 1.30 8.04 -5.30
N GLN A 141 1.05 8.40 -6.55
CA GLN A 141 0.65 7.45 -7.56
C GLN A 141 1.70 7.34 -8.66
N THR A 142 2.08 6.13 -8.99
CA THR A 142 2.89 5.85 -10.18
C THR A 142 1.97 5.82 -11.39
N LYS A 143 2.11 6.79 -12.28
CA LYS A 143 1.36 6.78 -13.53
C LYS A 143 1.81 5.62 -14.39
N MET A 144 0.90 4.73 -14.74
CA MET A 144 1.12 3.72 -15.75
C MET A 144 0.95 4.33 -17.15
N PHE A 145 1.89 4.06 -18.05
CA PHE A 145 1.87 4.53 -19.42
C PHE A 145 1.91 3.35 -20.41
N PRO A 146 0.90 2.47 -20.45
CA PRO A 146 0.95 1.26 -21.29
C PRO A 146 1.15 1.61 -22.77
N ARG A 147 0.49 2.66 -23.25
CA ARG A 147 0.63 3.12 -24.64
C ARG A 147 2.06 3.57 -24.94
N ASN A 148 2.66 4.38 -24.06
CA ASN A 148 4.03 4.86 -24.26
C ASN A 148 5.04 3.71 -24.25
N ASN A 149 4.82 2.69 -23.38
CA ASN A 149 5.64 1.50 -23.36
C ASN A 149 5.53 0.69 -24.66
N VAL A 150 4.32 0.54 -25.21
CA VAL A 150 4.10 -0.09 -26.52
C VAL A 150 4.78 0.71 -27.64
N ASP A 151 4.65 2.03 -27.63
CA ASP A 151 5.27 2.89 -28.62
C ASP A 151 6.81 2.83 -28.54
N LEU A 152 7.37 2.77 -27.33
CA LEU A 152 8.79 2.57 -27.12
C LEU A 152 9.26 1.21 -27.65
N LEU A 153 8.51 0.14 -27.35
CA LEU A 153 8.83 -1.21 -27.88
C LEU A 153 8.85 -1.23 -29.39
N ARG A 154 7.92 -0.55 -30.07
CA ARG A 154 7.89 -0.43 -31.54
C ARG A 154 9.09 0.36 -32.09
N GLN A 155 9.56 1.37 -31.36
CA GLN A 155 10.75 2.13 -31.74
C GLN A 155 12.03 1.27 -31.62
N VAL A 156 12.15 0.50 -30.55
CA VAL A 156 13.31 -0.36 -30.30
C VAL A 156 13.31 -1.58 -31.22
N PHE A 157 12.12 -2.10 -31.54
CA PHE A 157 11.91 -3.29 -32.37
C PHE A 157 10.97 -2.96 -33.56
N PRO A 158 11.44 -2.32 -34.63
CA PRO A 158 10.59 -1.88 -35.76
C PRO A 158 9.82 -3.02 -36.46
N GLY A 159 10.28 -4.26 -36.33
CA GLY A 159 9.60 -5.45 -36.88
C GLY A 159 8.57 -6.09 -35.96
N LEU A 160 8.25 -5.47 -34.83
CA LEU A 160 7.29 -6.00 -33.85
C LEU A 160 5.86 -5.96 -34.40
N THR A 161 5.28 -7.15 -34.64
CA THR A 161 3.92 -7.29 -35.19
C THR A 161 2.90 -7.64 -34.11
N GLU A 162 3.33 -8.27 -33.01
CA GLU A 162 2.45 -8.73 -31.93
C GLU A 162 3.03 -8.39 -30.57
N ILE A 163 2.16 -8.05 -29.62
CA ILE A 163 2.49 -7.80 -28.22
C ILE A 163 1.49 -8.56 -27.35
N LEU A 164 2.00 -9.43 -26.50
CA LEU A 164 1.20 -10.08 -25.47
C LEU A 164 1.26 -9.28 -24.18
N LEU A 165 0.10 -8.82 -23.72
CA LEU A 165 -0.06 -8.19 -22.40
C LEU A 165 -0.54 -9.24 -21.39
N ILE A 166 0.24 -9.44 -20.34
CA ILE A 166 -0.13 -10.33 -19.25
C ILE A 166 -0.42 -9.49 -18.02
N GLY A 167 -1.62 -9.64 -17.50
CA GLY A 167 -2.08 -8.97 -16.28
C GLY A 167 -3.06 -9.87 -15.54
N ASP A 168 -3.21 -9.67 -14.26
CA ASP A 168 -4.11 -10.51 -13.45
C ASP A 168 -5.55 -10.02 -13.43
N GLY A 169 -5.84 -8.85 -13.95
CA GLY A 169 -7.19 -8.29 -14.07
C GLY A 169 -7.91 -8.05 -12.73
N ARG A 170 -7.19 -8.19 -11.63
CA ARG A 170 -7.69 -7.90 -10.27
C ARG A 170 -7.55 -6.42 -10.01
N TYR A 171 -8.64 -5.77 -9.62
CA TYR A 171 -8.82 -4.33 -9.33
C TYR A 171 -9.19 -3.46 -10.52
#